data_0a912620c75ca7cef5e0f4b1cd1fa05e
#
_entry.id   0a912620c75ca7cef5e0f4b1cd1fa05e
#
_cell.length_a   1.000
_cell.length_b   1.000
_cell.length_c   1.000
_cell.angle_alpha   90.00
_cell.angle_beta   90.00
_cell.angle_gamma   90.00
#
_symmetry.space_group_name_H-M   'P 1'
#
loop_
_entity.id
_entity.type
_entity.pdbx_description
1 polymer ?
#
loop_
_entity_poly.entity_id
_entity_poly.type
_entity_poly.pdbx_seq_one_letter_code
_entity_poly.pdbx_strand_id
1 'polypeptide(L)'
;MNISIIIPTYNVQDYIAKCLESIATQTYTDGVECLVIDDCGTDNSIAVAEQFIADYSGPIPFQIIHHEQNKGVSAARNTGIRQAKGKYLYFIDPDDWMTNDCLEKMMNMATKYPTANLIQGNTFCNSKWARLEGKKLPAFSDDRKWIKKKFLTLNYLPTTCWNKLIKREFVVDNGLFFKEGFLHEDEMWQWGLSKTVRAIAFLLDKTYHYTILRPSGIMDTMTKKKDHFLFFVLELWVEDIDDFCKDEQIAYIFEKIRRITPNIETEEDWEHTERLLNTLSAKSKKSKRIALRIFQKSPRHLQSIRLWGSVISKLLK
;
A
#
# COMPACT_ATOMS: atom_id res chain seq x y z
N MET A 1 -18.13 -16.59 -6.18
CA MET A 1 -17.93 -15.21 -5.68
C MET A 1 -17.10 -14.42 -6.67
N ASN A 2 -17.49 -13.15 -6.88
CA ASN A 2 -16.77 -12.22 -7.77
C ASN A 2 -15.76 -11.37 -6.98
N ILE A 3 -16.18 -10.83 -5.83
CA ILE A 3 -15.36 -9.96 -4.99
C ILE A 3 -15.40 -10.43 -3.54
N SER A 4 -14.23 -10.51 -2.90
CA SER A 4 -14.11 -10.56 -1.43
C SER A 4 -13.58 -9.22 -0.94
N ILE A 5 -14.38 -8.53 -0.13
CA ILE A 5 -13.96 -7.31 0.58
C ILE A 5 -13.33 -7.75 1.89
N ILE A 6 -12.17 -7.19 2.23
CA ILE A 6 -11.39 -7.54 3.42
C ILE A 6 -11.22 -6.30 4.28
N ILE A 7 -11.67 -6.38 5.54
CA ILE A 7 -11.64 -5.30 6.53
C ILE A 7 -10.81 -5.77 7.74
N PRO A 8 -9.53 -5.36 7.88
CA PRO A 8 -8.75 -5.64 9.08
C PRO A 8 -9.23 -4.74 10.23
N THR A 9 -9.78 -5.30 11.30
CA THR A 9 -10.49 -4.57 12.34
C THR A 9 -9.77 -4.62 13.68
N TYR A 10 -9.34 -3.44 14.18
CA TYR A 10 -8.72 -3.28 15.49
C TYR A 10 -8.94 -1.86 16.03
N ASN A 11 -9.67 -1.73 17.13
CA ASN A 11 -9.94 -0.48 17.85
C ASN A 11 -10.46 0.66 16.94
N VAL A 12 -11.65 0.44 16.35
CA VAL A 12 -12.30 1.33 15.37
C VAL A 12 -13.81 1.51 15.60
N GLN A 13 -14.26 1.37 16.85
CA GLN A 13 -15.69 1.39 17.20
C GLN A 13 -16.44 2.60 16.66
N ASP A 14 -15.80 3.77 16.56
CA ASP A 14 -16.44 5.02 16.11
C ASP A 14 -16.54 5.11 14.57
N TYR A 15 -15.94 4.19 13.84
CA TYR A 15 -15.80 4.27 12.38
C TYR A 15 -16.41 3.08 11.65
N ILE A 16 -16.33 1.87 12.24
CA ILE A 16 -16.64 0.60 11.57
C ILE A 16 -18.06 0.57 11.01
N ALA A 17 -19.05 1.16 11.69
CA ALA A 17 -20.45 1.19 11.23
C ALA A 17 -20.56 1.88 9.87
N LYS A 18 -19.91 3.04 9.68
CA LYS A 18 -19.91 3.78 8.42
C LYS A 18 -19.22 3.01 7.30
N CYS A 19 -18.13 2.34 7.61
CA CYS A 19 -17.42 1.47 6.67
C CYS A 19 -18.36 0.35 6.17
N LEU A 20 -19.00 -0.38 7.08
CA LEU A 20 -19.94 -1.45 6.76
C LEU A 20 -21.16 -0.94 5.98
N GLU A 21 -21.75 0.20 6.34
CA GLU A 21 -22.85 0.83 5.62
C GLU A 21 -22.46 1.15 4.18
N SER A 22 -21.26 1.65 3.94
CA SER A 22 -20.77 1.95 2.59
C SER A 22 -20.63 0.71 1.71
N ILE A 23 -20.40 -0.45 2.31
CA ILE A 23 -20.37 -1.75 1.63
C ILE A 23 -21.79 -2.26 1.40
N ALA A 24 -22.64 -2.19 2.42
CA ALA A 24 -24.03 -2.66 2.37
C ALA A 24 -24.88 -1.95 1.31
N THR A 25 -24.53 -0.70 0.99
CA THR A 25 -25.24 0.15 0.02
C THR A 25 -24.67 0.13 -1.39
N GLN A 26 -23.76 -0.81 -1.69
CA GLN A 26 -23.19 -0.92 -3.04
C GLN A 26 -24.24 -1.28 -4.09
N THR A 27 -24.16 -0.66 -5.28
CA THR A 27 -25.04 -0.97 -6.42
C THR A 27 -24.67 -2.31 -7.08
N TYR A 28 -23.42 -2.73 -6.98
CA TYR A 28 -22.97 -4.05 -7.44
C TYR A 28 -22.86 -5.01 -6.25
N THR A 29 -23.73 -6.00 -6.20
CA THR A 29 -23.81 -6.97 -5.10
C THR A 29 -23.65 -8.42 -5.56
N ASP A 30 -23.66 -8.68 -6.87
CA ASP A 30 -23.60 -10.04 -7.41
C ASP A 30 -22.26 -10.71 -7.08
N GLY A 31 -22.34 -11.78 -6.28
CA GLY A 31 -21.19 -12.55 -5.84
C GLY A 31 -20.17 -11.75 -5.02
N VAL A 32 -20.63 -10.75 -4.28
CA VAL A 32 -19.81 -10.01 -3.30
C VAL A 32 -19.92 -10.68 -1.93
N GLU A 33 -18.81 -10.79 -1.21
CA GLU A 33 -18.75 -11.14 0.21
C GLU A 33 -17.90 -10.12 0.96
N CYS A 34 -18.16 -9.92 2.25
CA CYS A 34 -17.40 -9.05 3.13
C CYS A 34 -16.86 -9.83 4.32
N LEU A 35 -15.53 -9.82 4.49
CA LEU A 35 -14.80 -10.47 5.56
C LEU A 35 -14.27 -9.42 6.53
N VAL A 36 -14.87 -9.33 7.71
CA VAL A 36 -14.40 -8.51 8.82
C VAL A 36 -13.43 -9.36 9.64
N ILE A 37 -12.17 -8.97 9.66
CA ILE A 37 -11.14 -9.72 10.38
C ILE A 37 -10.89 -9.04 11.72
N ASP A 38 -11.38 -9.65 12.78
CA ASP A 38 -11.18 -9.22 14.15
C ASP A 38 -9.77 -9.56 14.62
N ASP A 39 -8.95 -8.55 14.81
CA ASP A 39 -7.58 -8.70 15.32
C ASP A 39 -7.48 -8.45 16.83
N CYS A 40 -8.49 -8.92 17.59
CA CYS A 40 -8.57 -8.84 19.05
C CYS A 40 -8.46 -7.40 19.59
N GLY A 41 -9.29 -6.49 19.08
CA GLY A 41 -9.43 -5.13 19.61
C GLY A 41 -9.96 -5.14 21.04
N THR A 42 -9.66 -4.08 21.80
CA THR A 42 -10.08 -3.92 23.20
C THR A 42 -11.30 -2.99 23.36
N ASP A 43 -11.81 -2.43 22.26
CA ASP A 43 -12.97 -1.57 22.20
C ASP A 43 -14.22 -2.34 21.73
N ASN A 44 -15.32 -1.63 21.45
CA ASN A 44 -16.57 -2.22 21.01
C ASN A 44 -16.67 -2.43 19.48
N SER A 45 -15.58 -2.37 18.72
CA SER A 45 -15.62 -2.47 17.26
C SER A 45 -16.37 -3.70 16.75
N ILE A 46 -16.11 -4.86 17.38
CA ILE A 46 -16.75 -6.12 16.96
C ILE A 46 -18.22 -6.17 17.37
N ALA A 47 -18.56 -5.72 18.56
CA ALA A 47 -19.98 -5.64 18.97
C ALA A 47 -20.80 -4.73 18.05
N VAL A 48 -20.21 -3.61 17.57
CA VAL A 48 -20.85 -2.73 16.58
C VAL A 48 -21.01 -3.46 15.24
N ALA A 49 -20.01 -4.20 14.80
CA ALA A 49 -20.07 -4.97 13.54
C ALA A 49 -21.09 -6.12 13.63
N GLU A 50 -21.15 -6.85 14.74
CA GLU A 50 -22.13 -7.91 14.99
C GLU A 50 -23.57 -7.36 14.97
N GLN A 51 -23.82 -6.24 15.64
CA GLN A 51 -25.13 -5.58 15.62
C GLN A 51 -25.52 -5.14 14.21
N PHE A 52 -24.59 -4.52 13.46
CA PHE A 52 -24.81 -4.13 12.08
C PHE A 52 -25.21 -5.34 11.21
N ILE A 53 -24.48 -6.44 11.34
CA ILE A 53 -24.70 -7.67 10.56
C ILE A 53 -26.06 -8.30 10.93
N ALA A 54 -26.43 -8.29 12.22
CA ALA A 54 -27.72 -8.82 12.67
C ALA A 54 -28.91 -8.03 12.11
N ASP A 55 -28.77 -6.72 11.93
CA ASP A 55 -29.80 -5.85 11.39
C ASP A 55 -29.82 -5.80 9.85
N TYR A 56 -28.77 -6.30 9.20
CA TYR A 56 -28.64 -6.25 7.75
C TYR A 56 -29.39 -7.39 7.05
N SER A 57 -30.29 -7.04 6.15
CA SER A 57 -31.08 -7.99 5.35
C SER A 57 -30.78 -7.96 3.85
N GLY A 58 -29.71 -7.27 3.46
CA GLY A 58 -29.31 -7.12 2.04
C GLY A 58 -28.58 -8.34 1.48
N PRO A 59 -28.18 -8.30 0.19
CA PRO A 59 -27.67 -9.46 -0.53
C PRO A 59 -26.20 -9.80 -0.28
N ILE A 60 -25.41 -8.91 0.36
CA ILE A 60 -23.98 -9.14 0.59
C ILE A 60 -23.79 -9.91 1.90
N PRO A 61 -23.30 -11.16 1.90
CA PRO A 61 -22.96 -11.85 3.14
C PRO A 61 -21.76 -11.20 3.82
N PHE A 62 -21.93 -10.84 5.09
CA PHE A 62 -20.88 -10.40 5.98
C PHE A 62 -20.49 -11.57 6.89
N GLN A 63 -19.18 -11.75 7.08
CA GLN A 63 -18.64 -12.75 7.98
C GLN A 63 -17.58 -12.11 8.87
N ILE A 64 -17.65 -12.33 10.19
CA ILE A 64 -16.59 -11.98 11.13
C ILE A 64 -15.69 -13.20 11.31
N ILE A 65 -14.38 -12.99 11.25
CA ILE A 65 -13.35 -14.00 11.47
C ILE A 65 -12.46 -13.51 12.60
N HIS A 66 -12.43 -14.25 13.70
CA HIS A 66 -11.72 -13.84 14.90
C HIS A 66 -10.29 -14.41 14.91
N HIS A 67 -9.32 -13.60 15.28
CA HIS A 67 -8.01 -14.07 15.73
C HIS A 67 -8.07 -14.42 17.23
N GLU A 68 -7.24 -15.34 17.67
CA GLU A 68 -7.12 -15.71 19.10
C GLU A 68 -6.37 -14.62 19.89
N GLN A 69 -5.57 -13.80 19.23
CA GLN A 69 -4.81 -12.69 19.80
C GLN A 69 -4.51 -11.65 18.73
N ASN A 70 -4.13 -10.43 19.13
CA ASN A 70 -3.67 -9.41 18.18
C ASN A 70 -2.41 -9.88 17.44
N LYS A 71 -2.46 -9.91 16.11
CA LYS A 71 -1.38 -10.31 15.21
C LYS A 71 -0.94 -9.18 14.28
N GLY A 72 -1.63 -8.04 14.33
CA GLY A 72 -1.38 -6.86 13.50
C GLY A 72 -2.07 -6.88 12.14
N VAL A 73 -2.15 -5.70 11.53
CA VAL A 73 -2.90 -5.44 10.29
C VAL A 73 -2.48 -6.36 9.13
N SER A 74 -1.19 -6.68 9.02
CA SER A 74 -0.66 -7.59 8.00
C SER A 74 -1.25 -9.00 8.13
N ALA A 75 -1.28 -9.53 9.35
CA ALA A 75 -1.84 -10.85 9.62
C ALA A 75 -3.35 -10.87 9.37
N ALA A 76 -4.07 -9.80 9.75
CA ALA A 76 -5.50 -9.66 9.48
C ALA A 76 -5.79 -9.66 7.97
N ARG A 77 -5.05 -8.86 7.17
CA ARG A 77 -5.20 -8.86 5.73
C ARG A 77 -4.85 -10.23 5.11
N ASN A 78 -3.80 -10.89 5.59
CA ASN A 78 -3.41 -12.23 5.14
C ASN A 78 -4.49 -13.28 5.46
N THR A 79 -5.10 -13.21 6.63
CA THR A 79 -6.24 -14.07 6.99
C THR A 79 -7.39 -13.84 6.00
N GLY A 80 -7.73 -12.59 5.69
CA GLY A 80 -8.73 -12.25 4.69
C GLY A 80 -8.40 -12.82 3.31
N ILE A 81 -7.15 -12.70 2.84
CA ILE A 81 -6.71 -13.29 1.54
C ILE A 81 -6.92 -14.80 1.51
N ARG A 82 -6.57 -15.52 2.61
CA ARG A 82 -6.69 -16.99 2.70
C ARG A 82 -8.15 -17.45 2.74
N GLN A 83 -9.03 -16.68 3.38
CA GLN A 83 -10.45 -17.01 3.54
C GLN A 83 -11.31 -16.56 2.34
N ALA A 84 -10.81 -15.62 1.53
CA ALA A 84 -11.50 -15.06 0.38
C ALA A 84 -11.85 -16.12 -0.66
N LYS A 85 -13.10 -16.07 -1.16
CA LYS A 85 -13.65 -16.95 -2.22
C LYS A 85 -13.83 -16.21 -3.55
N GLY A 86 -13.74 -14.87 -3.52
CA GLY A 86 -13.91 -14.01 -4.68
C GLY A 86 -12.79 -14.17 -5.71
N LYS A 87 -13.14 -13.97 -6.97
CA LYS A 87 -12.16 -13.85 -8.07
C LYS A 87 -11.23 -12.65 -7.87
N TYR A 88 -11.77 -11.59 -7.25
CA TYR A 88 -11.05 -10.38 -6.93
C TYR A 88 -11.05 -10.14 -5.42
N LEU A 89 -9.99 -9.50 -4.94
CA LEU A 89 -9.87 -8.96 -3.59
C LEU A 89 -10.02 -7.44 -3.65
N TYR A 90 -10.68 -6.90 -2.64
CA TYR A 90 -10.79 -5.45 -2.40
C TYR A 90 -10.51 -5.18 -0.92
N PHE A 91 -9.45 -4.44 -0.62
CA PHE A 91 -9.14 -4.04 0.75
C PHE A 91 -9.75 -2.68 1.05
N ILE A 92 -10.30 -2.55 2.24
CA ILE A 92 -10.78 -1.27 2.79
C ILE A 92 -10.36 -1.17 4.25
N ASP A 93 -9.80 -0.05 4.64
CA ASP A 93 -9.50 0.20 6.04
C ASP A 93 -10.80 0.53 6.80
N PRO A 94 -10.97 0.06 8.06
CA PRO A 94 -12.24 0.13 8.77
C PRO A 94 -12.66 1.54 9.22
N ASP A 95 -11.75 2.52 9.11
CA ASP A 95 -11.99 3.95 9.35
C ASP A 95 -12.28 4.74 8.06
N ASP A 96 -12.32 4.06 6.92
CA ASP A 96 -12.61 4.62 5.60
C ASP A 96 -13.99 4.18 5.09
N TRP A 97 -14.45 4.78 3.97
CA TRP A 97 -15.68 4.37 3.29
C TRP A 97 -15.59 4.58 1.78
N MET A 98 -16.45 3.90 1.04
CA MET A 98 -16.50 4.01 -0.41
C MET A 98 -17.83 4.58 -0.90
N THR A 99 -17.87 5.12 -2.13
CA THR A 99 -19.12 5.52 -2.77
C THR A 99 -19.96 4.28 -3.11
N ASN A 100 -21.29 4.42 -3.17
CA ASN A 100 -22.20 3.30 -3.43
C ASN A 100 -22.04 2.63 -4.80
N ASP A 101 -21.39 3.31 -5.76
CA ASP A 101 -21.10 2.83 -7.11
C ASP A 101 -19.65 2.32 -7.30
N CYS A 102 -18.87 2.23 -6.21
CA CYS A 102 -17.46 1.89 -6.26
C CYS A 102 -17.22 0.51 -6.90
N LEU A 103 -17.89 -0.52 -6.37
CA LEU A 103 -17.70 -1.89 -6.86
C LEU A 103 -18.20 -2.06 -8.30
N GLU A 104 -19.31 -1.40 -8.67
CA GLU A 104 -19.82 -1.40 -10.04
C GLU A 104 -18.80 -0.82 -11.02
N LYS A 105 -18.25 0.35 -10.71
CA LYS A 105 -17.21 0.98 -11.53
C LYS A 105 -15.95 0.14 -11.64
N MET A 106 -15.51 -0.47 -10.53
CA MET A 106 -14.36 -1.38 -10.52
C MET A 106 -14.61 -2.61 -11.38
N MET A 107 -15.78 -3.24 -11.29
CA MET A 107 -16.14 -4.42 -12.10
C MET A 107 -16.29 -4.08 -13.57
N ASN A 108 -16.83 -2.91 -13.91
CA ASN A 108 -16.89 -2.41 -15.29
C ASN A 108 -15.47 -2.30 -15.88
N MET A 109 -14.50 -1.78 -15.10
CA MET A 109 -13.10 -1.74 -15.51
C MET A 109 -12.50 -3.15 -15.66
N ALA A 110 -12.81 -4.07 -14.74
CA ALA A 110 -12.34 -5.47 -14.81
C ALA A 110 -12.89 -6.21 -16.04
N THR A 111 -14.15 -5.93 -16.40
CA THR A 111 -14.78 -6.48 -17.60
C THR A 111 -14.19 -5.90 -18.88
N LYS A 112 -13.95 -4.59 -18.90
CA LYS A 112 -13.35 -3.87 -20.04
C LYS A 112 -11.89 -4.26 -20.28
N TYR A 113 -11.14 -4.56 -19.23
CA TYR A 113 -9.72 -4.89 -19.28
C TYR A 113 -9.45 -6.24 -18.56
N PRO A 114 -9.89 -7.37 -19.12
CA PRO A 114 -9.88 -8.66 -18.45
C PRO A 114 -8.46 -9.20 -18.17
N THR A 115 -7.46 -8.69 -18.88
CA THR A 115 -6.04 -9.04 -18.65
C THR A 115 -5.41 -8.28 -17.49
N ALA A 116 -6.02 -7.18 -17.01
CA ALA A 116 -5.49 -6.43 -15.87
C ALA A 116 -5.37 -7.32 -14.63
N ASN A 117 -4.20 -7.34 -14.01
CA ASN A 117 -4.00 -7.99 -12.72
C ASN A 117 -4.62 -7.16 -11.59
N LEU A 118 -4.62 -5.83 -11.78
CA LEU A 118 -4.97 -4.82 -10.79
C LEU A 118 -5.71 -3.67 -11.45
N ILE A 119 -6.79 -3.22 -10.83
CA ILE A 119 -7.46 -1.96 -11.13
C ILE A 119 -7.22 -1.01 -9.95
N GLN A 120 -6.57 0.12 -10.21
CA GLN A 120 -6.30 1.15 -9.22
C GLN A 120 -7.39 2.21 -9.26
N GLY A 121 -8.10 2.40 -8.15
CA GLY A 121 -9.09 3.47 -7.99
C GLY A 121 -8.49 4.80 -7.57
N ASN A 122 -9.29 5.86 -7.68
CA ASN A 122 -8.97 7.22 -7.25
C ASN A 122 -9.72 7.57 -5.96
N THR A 123 -9.22 8.57 -5.20
CA THR A 123 -9.72 8.91 -3.87
C THR A 123 -10.14 10.38 -3.78
N PHE A 124 -10.99 10.70 -2.80
CA PHE A 124 -11.32 12.06 -2.40
C PHE A 124 -10.22 12.72 -1.54
N CYS A 125 -9.17 11.98 -1.19
CA CYS A 125 -8.05 12.51 -0.43
C CYS A 125 -7.31 13.61 -1.19
N ASN A 126 -7.04 14.74 -0.53
CA ASN A 126 -6.30 15.85 -1.13
C ASN A 126 -4.79 15.62 -1.22
N SER A 127 -4.27 14.57 -0.60
CA SER A 127 -2.84 14.26 -0.62
C SER A 127 -2.39 13.71 -1.97
N LYS A 128 -1.32 14.30 -2.53
CA LYS A 128 -0.77 13.90 -3.85
C LYS A 128 -0.37 12.44 -3.94
N TRP A 129 -0.01 11.80 -2.82
CA TRP A 129 0.39 10.40 -2.79
C TRP A 129 -0.78 9.44 -2.96
N ALA A 130 -1.99 9.81 -2.53
CA ALA A 130 -3.16 8.95 -2.55
C ALA A 130 -4.03 9.09 -3.82
N ARG A 131 -4.01 10.25 -4.47
CA ARG A 131 -4.88 10.55 -5.62
C ARG A 131 -4.22 10.26 -6.96
N LEU A 132 -5.04 10.00 -7.97
CA LEU A 132 -4.61 9.83 -9.36
C LEU A 132 -4.69 11.12 -10.17
N GLU A 133 -5.41 12.12 -9.72
CA GLU A 133 -5.58 13.41 -10.41
C GLU A 133 -4.26 14.11 -10.70
N GLY A 134 -4.18 14.73 -11.88
CA GLY A 134 -3.00 15.44 -12.35
C GLY A 134 -1.85 14.51 -12.79
N LYS A 135 -2.05 13.20 -12.77
CA LYS A 135 -1.09 12.22 -13.30
C LYS A 135 -1.48 11.80 -14.70
N LYS A 136 -0.49 11.73 -15.60
CA LYS A 136 -0.71 11.24 -16.97
C LYS A 136 -0.80 9.71 -16.95
N LEU A 137 -2.01 9.18 -16.74
CA LEU A 137 -2.30 7.77 -16.70
C LEU A 137 -3.14 7.35 -17.91
N PRO A 138 -2.78 6.25 -18.60
CA PRO A 138 -3.68 5.63 -19.57
C PRO A 138 -4.82 4.95 -18.82
N ALA A 139 -5.94 4.67 -19.48
CA ALA A 139 -7.01 3.87 -18.89
C ALA A 139 -6.55 2.42 -18.57
N PHE A 140 -5.59 1.91 -19.36
CA PHE A 140 -4.99 0.58 -19.23
C PHE A 140 -3.54 0.61 -19.74
N SER A 141 -2.68 -0.21 -19.15
CA SER A 141 -1.32 -0.47 -19.62
C SER A 141 -0.91 -1.92 -19.35
N ASP A 142 -0.25 -2.55 -20.32
CA ASP A 142 0.45 -3.83 -20.23
C ASP A 142 1.95 -3.69 -20.53
N ASP A 143 2.43 -2.46 -20.66
CA ASP A 143 3.86 -2.16 -20.74
C ASP A 143 4.52 -2.37 -19.36
N ARG A 144 5.14 -3.52 -19.18
CA ARG A 144 5.80 -3.93 -17.92
C ARG A 144 6.85 -2.92 -17.44
N LYS A 145 7.61 -2.33 -18.37
CA LYS A 145 8.66 -1.37 -18.02
C LYS A 145 8.05 -0.06 -17.52
N TRP A 146 7.02 0.41 -18.21
CA TRP A 146 6.26 1.58 -17.79
C TRP A 146 5.60 1.34 -16.43
N ILE A 147 4.91 0.20 -16.23
CA ILE A 147 4.24 -0.17 -14.98
C ILE A 147 5.24 -0.16 -13.83
N LYS A 148 6.34 -0.93 -13.94
CA LYS A 148 7.37 -1.01 -12.90
C LYS A 148 7.93 0.37 -12.56
N LYS A 149 8.27 1.17 -13.59
CA LYS A 149 8.74 2.55 -13.39
C LYS A 149 7.73 3.39 -12.63
N LYS A 150 6.41 3.24 -12.86
CA LYS A 150 5.37 4.00 -12.16
C LYS A 150 5.20 3.58 -10.71
N PHE A 151 5.28 2.28 -10.40
CA PHE A 151 5.32 1.79 -9.03
C PHE A 151 6.56 2.32 -8.28
N LEU A 152 7.72 2.38 -8.95
CA LEU A 152 8.98 2.84 -8.40
C LEU A 152 9.20 4.38 -8.54
N THR A 153 8.19 5.13 -8.92
CA THR A 153 8.22 6.60 -8.88
C THR A 153 7.45 7.09 -7.68
N LEU A 154 8.16 7.71 -6.77
CA LEU A 154 7.63 8.14 -5.49
C LEU A 154 6.38 9.00 -5.63
N ASN A 155 5.30 8.66 -4.92
CA ASN A 155 3.99 9.31 -4.97
C ASN A 155 3.32 9.32 -6.36
N TYR A 156 3.76 8.45 -7.30
CA TYR A 156 3.10 8.37 -8.60
C TYR A 156 1.88 7.46 -8.56
N LEU A 157 2.00 6.25 -7.99
CA LEU A 157 0.88 5.39 -7.66
C LEU A 157 0.70 5.34 -6.13
N PRO A 158 -0.54 5.22 -5.64
CA PRO A 158 -0.79 5.03 -4.21
C PRO A 158 -0.13 3.75 -3.71
N THR A 159 0.67 3.86 -2.64
CA THR A 159 1.35 2.71 -2.01
C THR A 159 0.39 1.83 -1.22
N THR A 160 -0.71 2.39 -0.75
CA THR A 160 -1.73 1.72 0.06
C THR A 160 -2.34 0.51 -0.62
N CYS A 161 -2.79 -0.48 0.14
CA CYS A 161 -3.47 -1.66 -0.39
C CYS A 161 -4.95 -1.40 -0.72
N TRP A 162 -5.59 -0.46 -0.03
CA TRP A 162 -6.99 -0.13 -0.23
C TRP A 162 -7.28 0.56 -1.58
N ASN A 163 -8.56 0.56 -1.96
CA ASN A 163 -9.08 1.10 -3.22
C ASN A 163 -8.39 0.50 -4.47
N LYS A 164 -8.15 -0.80 -4.38
CA LYS A 164 -7.62 -1.64 -5.47
C LYS A 164 -8.49 -2.87 -5.63
N LEU A 165 -8.93 -3.14 -6.86
CA LEU A 165 -9.53 -4.42 -7.21
C LEU A 165 -8.44 -5.29 -7.85
N ILE A 166 -7.99 -6.32 -7.16
CA ILE A 166 -6.87 -7.17 -7.58
C ILE A 166 -7.30 -8.62 -7.74
N LYS A 167 -6.85 -9.30 -8.77
CA LYS A 167 -7.15 -10.74 -8.95
C LYS A 167 -6.58 -11.55 -7.80
N ARG A 168 -7.43 -12.35 -7.13
CA ARG A 168 -7.02 -13.19 -5.99
C ARG A 168 -5.97 -14.22 -6.42
N GLU A 169 -6.17 -14.89 -7.53
CA GLU A 169 -5.20 -15.83 -8.11
C GLU A 169 -3.83 -15.17 -8.32
N PHE A 170 -3.81 -13.96 -8.88
CA PHE A 170 -2.56 -13.22 -9.06
C PHE A 170 -1.84 -12.94 -7.73
N VAL A 171 -2.58 -12.61 -6.66
CA VAL A 171 -2.00 -12.39 -5.32
C VAL A 171 -1.41 -13.69 -4.77
N VAL A 172 -2.14 -14.79 -4.85
CA VAL A 172 -1.73 -16.10 -4.31
C VAL A 172 -0.54 -16.68 -5.08
N ASP A 173 -0.62 -16.69 -6.41
CA ASP A 173 0.40 -17.31 -7.27
C ASP A 173 1.75 -16.57 -7.23
N ASN A 174 1.73 -15.27 -6.94
CA ASN A 174 2.95 -14.48 -6.81
C ASN A 174 3.40 -14.28 -5.35
N GLY A 175 2.74 -14.93 -4.40
CA GLY A 175 3.10 -14.84 -2.98
C GLY A 175 2.96 -13.42 -2.40
N LEU A 176 2.03 -12.61 -2.92
CA LEU A 176 1.84 -11.22 -2.52
C LEU A 176 1.06 -11.12 -1.20
N PHE A 177 1.56 -11.78 -0.16
CA PHE A 177 1.07 -11.64 1.20
C PHE A 177 1.79 -10.48 1.91
N PHE A 178 1.09 -9.86 2.85
CA PHE A 178 1.66 -8.80 3.67
C PHE A 178 2.70 -9.38 4.64
N LYS A 179 3.82 -8.68 4.80
CA LYS A 179 4.85 -9.08 5.76
C LYS A 179 4.36 -8.83 7.19
N GLU A 180 4.17 -9.90 7.96
CA GLU A 180 3.70 -9.82 9.34
C GLU A 180 4.79 -9.31 10.29
N GLY A 181 4.39 -8.56 11.33
CA GLY A 181 5.30 -8.00 12.32
C GLY A 181 6.05 -6.74 11.89
N PHE A 182 5.73 -6.17 10.72
CA PHE A 182 6.38 -4.97 10.20
C PHE A 182 5.39 -3.81 10.10
N LEU A 183 5.88 -2.60 10.41
CA LEU A 183 5.27 -1.35 9.96
C LEU A 183 5.69 -1.08 8.51
N HIS A 184 4.91 -0.26 7.79
CA HIS A 184 5.10 -0.02 6.34
C HIS A 184 4.87 -1.27 5.47
N GLU A 185 3.96 -2.13 5.89
CA GLU A 185 3.55 -3.32 5.16
C GLU A 185 3.07 -3.00 3.74
N ASP A 186 2.41 -1.86 3.56
CA ASP A 186 1.97 -1.35 2.26
C ASP A 186 3.14 -1.04 1.32
N GLU A 187 4.22 -0.49 1.85
CA GLU A 187 5.44 -0.22 1.07
C GLU A 187 6.08 -1.52 0.57
N MET A 188 6.15 -2.53 1.43
CA MET A 188 6.66 -3.85 1.06
C MET A 188 5.77 -4.53 0.03
N TRP A 189 4.45 -4.44 0.22
CA TRP A 189 3.47 -4.98 -0.72
C TRP A 189 3.56 -4.29 -2.08
N GLN A 190 3.67 -2.95 -2.10
CA GLN A 190 3.90 -2.15 -3.30
C GLN A 190 5.19 -2.57 -4.04
N TRP A 191 6.27 -2.86 -3.32
CA TRP A 191 7.50 -3.37 -3.90
C TRP A 191 7.26 -4.70 -4.63
N GLY A 192 6.55 -5.63 -4.00
CA GLY A 192 6.13 -6.89 -4.62
C GLY A 192 5.30 -6.67 -5.89
N LEU A 193 4.30 -5.77 -5.84
CA LEU A 193 3.50 -5.39 -7.00
C LEU A 193 4.37 -4.83 -8.14
N SER A 194 5.37 -4.01 -7.83
CA SER A 194 6.27 -3.45 -8.84
C SER A 194 7.02 -4.51 -9.66
N LYS A 195 7.26 -5.67 -9.07
CA LYS A 195 7.97 -6.79 -9.70
C LYS A 195 7.04 -7.72 -10.47
N THR A 196 5.79 -7.84 -10.05
CA THR A 196 4.89 -8.89 -10.51
C THR A 196 3.78 -8.41 -11.43
N VAL A 197 3.25 -7.17 -11.25
CA VAL A 197 2.15 -6.63 -12.08
C VAL A 197 2.58 -6.51 -13.54
N ARG A 198 1.79 -7.14 -14.42
CA ARG A 198 2.02 -7.16 -15.87
C ARG A 198 1.02 -6.32 -16.65
N ALA A 199 -0.15 -6.10 -16.08
CA ALA A 199 -1.20 -5.29 -16.66
C ALA A 199 -1.99 -4.58 -15.56
N ILE A 200 -2.27 -3.29 -15.75
CA ILE A 200 -2.97 -2.44 -14.78
C ILE A 200 -3.98 -1.56 -15.51
N ALA A 201 -5.15 -1.36 -14.90
CA ALA A 201 -6.14 -0.39 -15.34
C ALA A 201 -6.34 0.68 -14.25
N PHE A 202 -6.83 1.85 -14.64
CA PHE A 202 -7.02 3.00 -13.76
C PHE A 202 -8.45 3.50 -13.83
N LEU A 203 -9.15 3.46 -12.70
CA LEU A 203 -10.44 4.11 -12.49
C LEU A 203 -10.18 5.53 -11.98
N LEU A 204 -10.42 6.54 -12.82
CA LEU A 204 -10.14 7.93 -12.48
C LEU A 204 -11.24 8.59 -11.66
N ASP A 205 -12.43 8.01 -11.65
CA ASP A 205 -13.53 8.43 -10.77
C ASP A 205 -13.11 8.26 -9.32
N LYS A 206 -13.47 9.23 -8.49
CA LYS A 206 -13.24 9.14 -7.05
C LYS A 206 -14.29 8.25 -6.43
N THR A 207 -13.86 7.16 -5.83
CA THR A 207 -14.74 6.15 -5.26
C THR A 207 -14.43 5.83 -3.80
N TYR A 208 -13.41 6.46 -3.21
CA TYR A 208 -12.91 6.12 -1.88
C TYR A 208 -12.65 7.36 -1.04
N HIS A 209 -13.15 7.37 0.18
CA HIS A 209 -12.94 8.40 1.17
C HIS A 209 -11.94 7.92 2.23
N TYR A 210 -10.77 8.53 2.23
CA TYR A 210 -9.72 8.26 3.20
C TYR A 210 -9.84 9.19 4.41
N THR A 211 -9.90 8.61 5.60
CA THR A 211 -9.94 9.35 6.87
C THR A 211 -8.53 9.77 7.28
N ILE A 212 -8.27 11.08 7.22
CA ILE A 212 -6.99 11.65 7.61
C ILE A 212 -7.00 11.95 9.11
N LEU A 213 -5.94 11.55 9.83
CA LEU A 213 -5.70 11.90 11.23
C LEU A 213 -6.79 11.41 12.20
N ARG A 214 -6.95 10.11 12.29
CA ARG A 214 -7.69 9.49 13.38
C ARG A 214 -6.90 9.62 14.69
N PRO A 215 -7.48 10.19 15.77
CA PRO A 215 -6.88 10.10 17.10
C PRO A 215 -6.58 8.64 17.46
N SER A 216 -5.42 8.33 18.02
CA SER A 216 -4.94 6.96 18.31
C SER A 216 -4.70 6.06 17.09
N GLY A 217 -4.76 6.56 15.87
CA GLY A 217 -4.38 5.80 14.67
C GLY A 217 -2.87 5.46 14.65
N ILE A 218 -2.50 4.42 13.90
CA ILE A 218 -1.07 4.04 13.71
C ILE A 218 -0.23 5.23 13.25
N MET A 219 -0.83 6.14 12.46
CA MET A 219 -0.15 7.35 11.99
C MET A 219 0.12 8.38 13.08
N ASP A 220 -0.69 8.43 14.13
CA ASP A 220 -0.58 9.40 15.20
C ASP A 220 0.40 8.97 16.31
N THR A 221 0.43 7.67 16.63
CA THR A 221 1.14 7.14 17.80
C THR A 221 2.62 6.78 17.55
N MET A 222 3.13 6.82 16.31
CA MET A 222 4.39 6.13 15.96
C MET A 222 5.42 6.94 15.17
N THR A 223 5.52 8.25 15.30
CA THR A 223 6.45 9.07 14.49
C THR A 223 7.92 8.63 14.57
N LYS A 224 8.45 8.30 15.75
CA LYS A 224 9.86 7.89 15.93
C LYS A 224 10.13 6.41 15.58
N LYS A 225 9.20 5.51 15.91
CA LYS A 225 9.35 4.08 15.58
C LYS A 225 9.22 3.79 14.09
N LYS A 226 8.53 4.63 13.32
CA LYS A 226 8.32 4.46 11.86
C LYS A 226 9.63 4.49 11.08
N ASP A 227 10.50 5.43 11.41
CA ASP A 227 11.75 5.60 10.64
C ASP A 227 12.67 4.39 10.84
N HIS A 228 12.74 3.85 12.06
CA HIS A 228 13.53 2.65 12.34
C HIS A 228 13.03 1.41 11.56
N PHE A 229 11.72 1.15 11.53
CA PHE A 229 11.16 0.06 10.72
C PHE A 229 11.39 0.24 9.22
N LEU A 230 11.45 1.47 8.74
CA LEU A 230 11.71 1.75 7.33
C LEU A 230 13.14 1.32 6.92
N PHE A 231 14.12 1.35 7.82
CA PHE A 231 15.46 0.83 7.54
C PHE A 231 15.44 -0.66 7.21
N PHE A 232 14.70 -1.48 7.96
CA PHE A 232 14.54 -2.90 7.66
C PHE A 232 13.89 -3.14 6.30
N VAL A 233 12.87 -2.35 5.95
CA VAL A 233 12.25 -2.42 4.62
C VAL A 233 13.26 -2.09 3.52
N LEU A 234 14.09 -1.07 3.74
CA LEU A 234 15.12 -0.66 2.78
C LEU A 234 16.22 -1.72 2.62
N GLU A 235 16.63 -2.41 3.69
CA GLU A 235 17.57 -3.54 3.62
C GLU A 235 17.02 -4.65 2.74
N LEU A 236 15.78 -5.10 3.00
CA LEU A 236 15.13 -6.13 2.20
C LEU A 236 15.04 -5.73 0.72
N TRP A 237 14.72 -4.47 0.43
CA TRP A 237 14.67 -4.00 -0.95
C TRP A 237 16.05 -3.97 -1.62
N VAL A 238 17.08 -3.56 -0.89
CA VAL A 238 18.47 -3.53 -1.41
C VAL A 238 18.95 -4.94 -1.77
N GLU A 239 18.61 -5.93 -0.98
CA GLU A 239 18.92 -7.34 -1.26
C GLU A 239 18.13 -7.86 -2.46
N ASP A 240 16.87 -7.46 -2.60
CA ASP A 240 15.92 -7.94 -3.61
C ASP A 240 15.94 -7.14 -4.94
N ILE A 241 16.94 -6.30 -5.18
CA ILE A 241 17.13 -5.62 -6.47
C ILE A 241 17.38 -6.64 -7.57
N ASP A 242 16.55 -6.62 -8.61
CA ASP A 242 16.68 -7.43 -9.83
C ASP A 242 17.26 -6.61 -11.02
N ASP A 243 17.67 -7.28 -12.08
CA ASP A 243 18.21 -6.61 -13.26
C ASP A 243 17.16 -5.91 -14.12
N PHE A 244 15.88 -6.28 -13.97
CA PHE A 244 14.77 -5.63 -14.65
C PHE A 244 14.43 -4.31 -13.97
N CYS A 245 14.72 -3.18 -14.61
CA CYS A 245 14.60 -1.82 -14.05
C CYS A 245 15.46 -1.59 -12.79
N LYS A 246 16.68 -2.16 -12.77
CA LYS A 246 17.64 -2.02 -11.66
C LYS A 246 17.90 -0.56 -11.28
N ASP A 247 18.06 0.29 -12.27
CA ASP A 247 18.35 1.71 -12.06
C ASP A 247 17.17 2.45 -11.40
N GLU A 248 15.93 2.11 -11.77
CA GLU A 248 14.72 2.66 -11.16
C GLU A 248 14.55 2.18 -9.72
N GLN A 249 14.87 0.92 -9.43
CA GLN A 249 14.85 0.37 -8.06
C GLN A 249 15.86 1.08 -7.17
N ILE A 250 17.11 1.24 -7.63
CA ILE A 250 18.14 1.97 -6.90
C ILE A 250 17.71 3.42 -6.65
N ALA A 251 17.16 4.11 -7.65
CA ALA A 251 16.68 5.48 -7.50
C ALA A 251 15.54 5.59 -6.49
N TYR A 252 14.62 4.63 -6.48
CA TYR A 252 13.50 4.59 -5.55
C TYR A 252 13.97 4.41 -4.10
N ILE A 253 14.85 3.43 -3.86
CA ILE A 253 15.43 3.17 -2.53
C ILE A 253 16.21 4.40 -2.05
N PHE A 254 17.03 4.99 -2.92
CA PHE A 254 17.79 6.20 -2.58
C PHE A 254 16.86 7.37 -2.17
N GLU A 255 15.75 7.57 -2.90
CA GLU A 255 14.77 8.61 -2.54
C GLU A 255 14.10 8.35 -1.20
N LYS A 256 13.85 7.11 -0.83
CA LYS A 256 13.34 6.74 0.49
C LYS A 256 14.39 7.05 1.58
N ILE A 257 15.64 6.63 1.41
CA ILE A 257 16.75 6.96 2.33
C ILE A 257 16.84 8.48 2.50
N ARG A 258 16.85 9.25 1.42
CA ARG A 258 16.90 10.71 1.46
C ARG A 258 15.79 11.36 2.27
N ARG A 259 14.60 10.75 2.29
CA ARG A 259 13.44 11.29 3.03
C ARG A 259 13.53 11.05 4.53
N ILE A 260 14.09 9.91 4.95
CA ILE A 260 14.24 9.60 6.38
C ILE A 260 15.48 10.25 6.98
N THR A 261 16.51 10.54 6.17
CA THR A 261 17.78 11.12 6.63
C THR A 261 17.63 12.36 7.54
N PRO A 262 16.70 13.32 7.29
CA PRO A 262 16.50 14.45 8.18
C PRO A 262 16.01 14.12 9.60
N ASN A 263 15.46 12.91 9.79
CA ASN A 263 14.87 12.45 11.05
C ASN A 263 15.79 11.48 11.81
N ILE A 264 17.01 11.25 11.30
CA ILE A 264 17.98 10.36 11.92
C ILE A 264 18.61 11.08 13.13
N GLU A 265 18.40 10.53 14.32
CA GLU A 265 18.87 11.10 15.58
C GLU A 265 20.00 10.26 16.20
N THR A 266 20.08 8.95 15.89
CA THR A 266 21.04 8.03 16.54
C THR A 266 22.24 7.71 15.67
N GLU A 267 23.38 7.38 16.28
CA GLU A 267 24.57 6.92 15.55
C GLU A 267 24.30 5.57 14.86
N GLU A 268 23.54 4.69 15.49
CA GLU A 268 23.15 3.38 14.91
C GLU A 268 22.37 3.54 13.60
N ASP A 269 21.39 4.47 13.53
CA ASP A 269 20.64 4.76 12.31
C ASP A 269 21.54 5.36 11.22
N TRP A 270 22.56 6.16 11.60
CA TRP A 270 23.55 6.66 10.66
C TRP A 270 24.42 5.57 10.08
N GLU A 271 24.93 4.66 10.90
CA GLU A 271 25.71 3.50 10.45
C GLU A 271 24.87 2.62 9.52
N HIS A 272 23.59 2.44 9.83
CA HIS A 272 22.64 1.71 9.02
C HIS A 272 22.47 2.36 7.63
N THR A 273 22.26 3.68 7.61
CA THR A 273 22.15 4.46 6.39
C THR A 273 23.41 4.34 5.53
N GLU A 274 24.59 4.39 6.14
CA GLU A 274 25.86 4.24 5.43
C GLU A 274 26.00 2.84 4.83
N ARG A 275 25.65 1.77 5.54
CA ARG A 275 25.64 0.40 5.02
C ARG A 275 24.74 0.26 3.79
N LEU A 276 23.52 0.80 3.87
CA LEU A 276 22.56 0.80 2.74
C LEU A 276 23.12 1.52 1.51
N LEU A 277 23.68 2.71 1.70
CA LEU A 277 24.29 3.51 0.62
C LEU A 277 25.51 2.81 0.01
N ASN A 278 26.34 2.13 0.81
CA ASN A 278 27.46 1.33 0.35
C ASN A 278 26.98 0.18 -0.55
N THR A 279 25.96 -0.54 -0.11
CA THR A 279 25.39 -1.66 -0.87
C THR A 279 24.73 -1.19 -2.17
N LEU A 280 23.98 -0.09 -2.15
CA LEU A 280 23.44 0.52 -3.37
C LEU A 280 24.53 0.96 -4.33
N SER A 281 25.60 1.55 -3.80
CA SER A 281 26.77 1.97 -4.59
C SER A 281 27.44 0.79 -5.28
N ALA A 282 27.61 -0.34 -4.58
CA ALA A 282 28.18 -1.57 -5.14
C ALA A 282 27.33 -2.15 -6.27
N LYS A 283 25.98 -2.10 -6.12
CA LYS A 283 25.02 -2.59 -7.13
C LYS A 283 24.84 -1.63 -8.33
N SER A 284 25.32 -0.37 -8.24
CA SER A 284 25.12 0.67 -9.24
C SER A 284 26.16 0.67 -10.35
N LYS A 285 25.80 1.17 -11.54
CA LYS A 285 26.75 1.49 -12.63
C LYS A 285 27.72 2.59 -12.18
N LYS A 286 28.91 2.63 -12.78
CA LYS A 286 30.03 3.55 -12.39
C LYS A 286 29.59 5.03 -12.29
N SER A 287 28.78 5.52 -13.23
CA SER A 287 28.29 6.89 -13.24
C SER A 287 27.38 7.24 -12.05
N LYS A 288 26.47 6.33 -11.70
CA LYS A 288 25.54 6.50 -10.57
C LYS A 288 26.23 6.28 -9.22
N ARG A 289 27.29 5.45 -9.20
CA ARG A 289 28.14 5.18 -8.03
C ARG A 289 28.81 6.47 -7.51
N ILE A 290 29.21 7.36 -8.40
CA ILE A 290 29.81 8.65 -8.03
C ILE A 290 28.80 9.52 -7.30
N ALA A 291 27.55 9.60 -7.79
CA ALA A 291 26.48 10.37 -7.16
C ALA A 291 26.15 9.88 -5.73
N LEU A 292 26.07 8.55 -5.55
CA LEU A 292 25.85 7.93 -4.24
C LEU A 292 27.00 8.21 -3.28
N ARG A 293 28.26 8.14 -3.73
CA ARG A 293 29.47 8.44 -2.92
C ARG A 293 29.55 9.91 -2.49
N ILE A 294 29.10 10.84 -3.34
CA ILE A 294 29.00 12.27 -2.97
C ILE A 294 28.03 12.44 -1.80
N PHE A 295 26.88 11.77 -1.86
CA PHE A 295 25.91 11.80 -0.78
C PHE A 295 26.46 11.19 0.51
N GLN A 296 27.19 10.09 0.44
CA GLN A 296 27.82 9.42 1.59
C GLN A 296 28.83 10.31 2.34
N LYS A 297 29.56 11.18 1.63
CA LYS A 297 30.58 12.08 2.26
C LYS A 297 29.97 13.27 3.01
N SER A 298 28.69 13.54 2.85
CA SER A 298 28.05 14.76 3.40
C SER A 298 26.80 14.52 4.25
N PRO A 299 26.57 13.33 4.87
CA PRO A 299 25.28 13.05 5.49
C PRO A 299 25.01 13.95 6.71
N ARG A 300 26.04 14.37 7.46
CA ARG A 300 25.90 15.19 8.69
C ARG A 300 25.77 16.70 8.45
N HIS A 301 26.03 17.21 7.25
CA HIS A 301 25.92 18.63 6.90
C HIS A 301 24.63 18.95 6.14
N LEU A 302 23.52 18.61 6.70
CA LEU A 302 22.21 18.40 6.11
C LEU A 302 21.52 19.62 5.48
N GLN A 303 21.91 20.85 5.80
CA GLN A 303 21.29 22.04 5.16
C GLN A 303 21.64 22.17 3.67
N SER A 304 22.79 21.65 3.23
CA SER A 304 23.18 21.58 1.83
C SER A 304 22.59 20.39 1.08
N ILE A 305 22.13 19.35 1.78
CA ILE A 305 21.66 18.08 1.19
C ILE A 305 20.32 18.24 0.46
N ARG A 306 19.41 19.13 0.87
CA ARG A 306 18.17 19.36 0.12
C ARG A 306 18.44 19.74 -1.33
N LEU A 307 19.48 20.56 -1.58
CA LEU A 307 19.86 20.98 -2.93
C LEU A 307 20.57 19.85 -3.67
N TRP A 308 21.57 19.21 -3.06
CA TRP A 308 22.33 18.11 -3.67
C TRP A 308 21.54 16.84 -3.83
N GLY A 309 20.65 16.50 -2.88
CA GLY A 309 19.75 15.35 -2.99
C GLY A 309 18.84 15.43 -4.22
N SER A 310 18.35 16.63 -4.57
CA SER A 310 17.56 16.85 -5.78
C SER A 310 18.40 16.65 -7.07
N VAL A 311 19.65 17.09 -7.07
CA VAL A 311 20.59 16.90 -8.21
C VAL A 311 20.94 15.42 -8.36
N ILE A 312 21.27 14.75 -7.25
CA ILE A 312 21.63 13.32 -7.25
C ILE A 312 20.44 12.46 -7.68
N SER A 313 19.24 12.77 -7.20
CA SER A 313 18.01 12.11 -7.63
C SER A 313 17.76 12.23 -9.13
N LYS A 314 18.08 13.38 -9.73
CA LYS A 314 17.99 13.58 -11.19
C LYS A 314 19.05 12.77 -11.95
N LEU A 315 20.25 12.62 -11.39
CA LEU A 315 21.34 11.83 -11.99
C LEU A 315 21.09 10.32 -11.88
N LEU A 316 20.30 9.87 -10.90
CA LEU A 316 19.95 8.47 -10.72
C LEU A 316 18.75 8.03 -11.60
N LYS A 317 17.94 8.98 -12.06
CA LYS A 317 16.87 8.76 -13.06
C LYS A 317 17.43 8.71 -14.47
#